data_4a07c07ca9a50f3d0e1674849eba0ec7
#
_entry.id   4a07c07ca9a50f3d0e1674849eba0ec7
#
_cell.length_a   1.000
_cell.length_b   1.000
_cell.length_c   1.000
_cell.angle_alpha   90.00
_cell.angle_beta   90.00
_cell.angle_gamma   90.00
#
_symmetry.space_group_name_H-M   'P 1'
#
loop_
_entity.id
_entity.type
_entity.pdbx_description
1 polymer ?
#
loop_
_entity_poly.entity_id
_entity_poly.type
_entity_poly.pdbx_seq_one_letter_code
_entity_poly.pdbx_strand_id
1 'polypeptide(L)'
;MKLKNIDQEFNIKLIMDFEEEIGSPSLPSAVEVHKEKLESDALLIFDGPQHATGLPTLNFGNRGISSITLKTYGPIVPQHSGHFGNYAPNPVFRMSNILSSMKDENGIVKIKGYYDGINITDEVKEYLDAVPDNEDEMKDKMEFKTPESVGNSYQEAIQYPSLNVRGIRSGWVGSEVRTIVPSECIAEIDVRLVIETDGYKLHDLIKKHIESLGYIVTDKEPSKEMRLKYDKIVKFNSKVSYPAFRTDINSELGIWPVSYTHLTLPTILLV
;
A
#
# COMPACT_ATOMS: atom_id res chain seq x y z
N MET A 1 7.99 -4.64 37.60
CA MET A 1 6.57 -4.51 37.97
C MET A 1 6.30 -4.66 39.47
N LYS A 2 7.21 -4.27 40.32
CA LYS A 2 7.03 -4.30 41.79
C LYS A 2 6.19 -3.15 42.36
N LEU A 3 5.58 -2.31 41.51
CA LEU A 3 4.94 -1.07 41.96
C LEU A 3 3.50 -1.21 42.44
N LYS A 4 2.83 -2.35 42.27
CA LYS A 4 1.41 -2.51 42.68
C LYS A 4 1.06 -3.83 43.34
N ASN A 5 2.01 -4.69 43.75
CA ASN A 5 1.71 -6.03 44.31
C ASN A 5 0.69 -6.86 43.48
N ILE A 6 0.82 -6.76 42.16
CA ILE A 6 0.00 -7.59 41.25
C ILE A 6 0.81 -8.84 40.95
N ASP A 7 0.28 -9.99 41.30
CA ASP A 7 0.88 -11.27 40.93
C ASP A 7 0.79 -11.45 39.43
N GLN A 8 1.90 -11.85 38.82
CA GLN A 8 1.97 -12.10 37.38
C GLN A 8 1.41 -13.50 37.10
N GLU A 9 0.29 -13.57 36.41
CA GLU A 9 -0.40 -14.83 36.09
C GLU A 9 0.00 -15.44 34.75
N PHE A 10 0.90 -14.77 33.99
CA PHE A 10 1.34 -15.18 32.67
C PHE A 10 2.85 -15.01 32.48
N ASN A 11 3.40 -15.75 31.53
CA ASN A 11 4.80 -15.65 31.14
C ASN A 11 4.97 -14.59 30.05
N ILE A 12 6.08 -13.85 30.12
CA ILE A 12 6.42 -12.84 29.11
C ILE A 12 7.70 -13.27 28.42
N LYS A 13 7.66 -13.31 27.09
CA LYS A 13 8.83 -13.45 26.22
C LYS A 13 9.00 -12.13 25.50
N LEU A 14 10.20 -11.55 25.52
CA LEU A 14 10.48 -10.28 24.88
C LEU A 14 11.41 -10.52 23.69
N ILE A 15 10.99 -10.03 22.53
CA ILE A 15 11.82 -9.95 21.33
C ILE A 15 12.08 -8.46 21.08
N MET A 16 13.34 -8.09 20.89
CA MET A 16 13.72 -6.74 20.49
C MET A 16 14.38 -6.80 19.14
N ASP A 17 13.76 -6.17 18.16
CA ASP A 17 14.30 -6.03 16.81
C ASP A 17 14.97 -4.66 16.67
N PHE A 18 16.26 -4.66 16.39
CA PHE A 18 17.05 -3.45 16.19
C PHE A 18 17.29 -3.13 14.71
N GLU A 19 16.71 -3.95 13.81
CA GLU A 19 16.85 -3.83 12.37
C GLU A 19 15.51 -3.50 11.67
N GLU A 20 14.46 -3.11 12.43
CA GLU A 20 13.11 -2.90 11.91
C GLU A 20 13.12 -1.87 10.77
N GLU A 21 13.77 -0.72 10.94
CA GLU A 21 13.83 0.39 9.97
C GLU A 21 14.55 0.02 8.65
N ILE A 22 15.28 -1.07 8.62
CA ILE A 22 15.90 -1.61 7.39
C ILE A 22 15.21 -2.89 6.90
N GLY A 23 14.02 -3.20 7.44
CA GLY A 23 13.17 -4.33 7.03
C GLY A 23 13.49 -5.64 7.72
N SER A 24 14.07 -5.62 8.91
CA SER A 24 14.26 -6.78 9.79
C SER A 24 14.93 -8.00 9.11
N PRO A 25 16.05 -7.84 8.40
CA PRO A 25 16.62 -8.91 7.58
C PRO A 25 17.00 -10.17 8.38
N SER A 26 17.35 -10.01 9.66
CA SER A 26 17.76 -11.11 10.54
C SER A 26 16.60 -11.75 11.31
N LEU A 27 15.47 -11.06 11.46
CA LEU A 27 14.34 -11.51 12.29
C LEU A 27 13.72 -12.84 11.82
N PRO A 28 13.45 -13.08 10.52
CA PRO A 28 12.86 -14.34 10.07
C PRO A 28 13.72 -15.57 10.45
N SER A 29 15.04 -15.48 10.28
CA SER A 29 15.95 -16.55 10.63
C SER A 29 16.06 -16.75 12.14
N ALA A 30 16.05 -15.68 12.93
CA ALA A 30 16.07 -15.74 14.38
C ALA A 30 14.79 -16.40 14.94
N VAL A 31 13.62 -16.06 14.38
CA VAL A 31 12.34 -16.67 14.75
C VAL A 31 12.36 -18.18 14.43
N GLU A 32 12.83 -18.58 13.25
CA GLU A 32 12.89 -20.00 12.88
C GLU A 32 13.83 -20.80 13.80
N VAL A 33 15.02 -20.28 14.09
CA VAL A 33 16.01 -20.94 14.98
C VAL A 33 15.49 -21.06 16.42
N HIS A 34 14.70 -20.10 16.88
CA HIS A 34 14.22 -20.06 18.26
C HIS A 34 12.73 -20.38 18.41
N LYS A 35 12.10 -20.97 17.40
CA LYS A 35 10.66 -21.22 17.31
C LYS A 35 10.07 -21.84 18.58
N GLU A 36 10.67 -22.91 19.07
CA GLU A 36 10.20 -23.61 20.29
C GLU A 36 10.24 -22.70 21.54
N LYS A 37 11.27 -21.82 21.63
CA LYS A 37 11.38 -20.87 22.75
C LYS A 37 10.39 -19.72 22.65
N LEU A 38 9.94 -19.40 21.42
CA LEU A 38 9.06 -18.30 21.12
C LEU A 38 7.58 -18.70 21.10
N GLU A 39 7.27 -20.00 21.20
CA GLU A 39 5.89 -20.48 21.31
C GLU A 39 5.14 -19.71 22.40
N SER A 40 3.98 -19.15 22.05
CA SER A 40 3.18 -18.29 22.92
C SER A 40 1.71 -18.29 22.50
N ASP A 41 0.83 -18.00 23.43
CA ASP A 41 -0.62 -17.91 23.18
C ASP A 41 -0.99 -16.60 22.48
N ALA A 42 -0.18 -15.55 22.66
CA ALA A 42 -0.43 -14.22 22.12
C ALA A 42 0.86 -13.51 21.73
N LEU A 43 0.80 -12.68 20.68
CA LEU A 43 1.85 -11.74 20.27
C LEU A 43 1.32 -10.31 20.36
N LEU A 44 2.01 -9.47 21.13
CA LEU A 44 1.76 -8.04 21.19
C LEU A 44 2.96 -7.31 20.60
N ILE A 45 2.73 -6.49 19.58
CA ILE A 45 3.77 -5.69 18.91
C ILE A 45 3.66 -4.26 19.44
N PHE A 46 4.73 -3.79 20.09
CA PHE A 46 4.84 -2.42 20.61
C PHE A 46 5.58 -1.56 19.59
N ASP A 47 4.89 -1.18 18.54
CA ASP A 47 5.39 -0.39 17.44
C ASP A 47 4.29 0.48 16.85
N GLY A 48 4.68 1.46 16.03
CA GLY A 48 3.77 2.36 15.34
C GLY A 48 3.66 3.75 15.97
N PRO A 49 3.12 4.71 15.21
CA PRO A 49 2.94 6.07 15.67
C PRO A 49 1.88 6.15 16.77
N GLN A 50 2.10 7.05 17.72
CA GLN A 50 1.06 7.43 18.67
C GLN A 50 -0.08 8.13 17.91
N HIS A 51 -1.33 7.84 18.29
CA HIS A 51 -2.48 8.55 17.75
C HIS A 51 -2.38 10.07 17.98
N ALA A 52 -2.89 10.87 17.03
CA ALA A 52 -2.79 12.33 17.07
C ALA A 52 -3.38 12.95 18.35
N THR A 53 -4.37 12.32 18.96
CA THR A 53 -4.95 12.73 20.25
C THR A 53 -4.06 12.44 21.47
N GLY A 54 -2.97 11.69 21.30
CA GLY A 54 -2.13 11.21 22.40
C GLY A 54 -2.75 10.09 23.23
N LEU A 55 -3.92 9.58 22.84
CA LEU A 55 -4.56 8.47 23.52
C LEU A 55 -3.83 7.14 23.22
N PRO A 56 -3.74 6.23 24.18
CA PRO A 56 -3.27 4.88 23.94
C PRO A 56 -4.10 4.19 22.87
N THR A 57 -3.42 3.57 21.92
CA THR A 57 -4.04 2.98 20.73
C THR A 57 -3.74 1.50 20.69
N LEU A 58 -4.72 0.68 20.38
CA LEU A 58 -4.58 -0.74 20.13
C LEU A 58 -5.00 -1.05 18.70
N ASN A 59 -4.07 -1.54 17.90
CA ASN A 59 -4.31 -1.96 16.52
C ASN A 59 -4.56 -3.46 16.48
N PHE A 60 -5.65 -3.87 15.80
CA PHE A 60 -6.01 -5.28 15.66
C PHE A 60 -5.50 -5.91 14.36
N GLY A 61 -4.79 -5.17 13.55
CA GLY A 61 -4.23 -5.67 12.31
C GLY A 61 -3.31 -4.68 11.63
N ASN A 62 -2.67 -5.14 10.57
CA ASN A 62 -1.86 -4.30 9.70
C ASN A 62 -2.19 -4.56 8.24
N ARG A 63 -2.18 -3.49 7.46
CA ARG A 63 -2.32 -3.58 6.01
C ARG A 63 -1.08 -4.26 5.42
N GLY A 64 -1.32 -5.17 4.48
CA GLY A 64 -0.25 -5.73 3.67
C GLY A 64 0.29 -4.71 2.66
N ILE A 65 1.36 -5.08 1.98
CA ILE A 65 1.95 -4.24 0.93
C ILE A 65 2.37 -5.07 -0.27
N SER A 66 2.06 -4.56 -1.45
CA SER A 66 2.64 -5.01 -2.69
C SER A 66 3.13 -3.83 -3.53
N SER A 67 4.05 -4.09 -4.44
CA SER A 67 4.65 -3.09 -5.31
C SER A 67 4.58 -3.51 -6.76
N ILE A 68 4.45 -2.53 -7.66
CA ILE A 68 4.42 -2.73 -9.10
C ILE A 68 5.31 -1.68 -9.74
N THR A 69 6.20 -2.13 -10.63
CA THR A 69 6.97 -1.26 -11.51
C THR A 69 6.42 -1.38 -12.92
N LEU A 70 5.97 -0.28 -13.48
CA LEU A 70 5.57 -0.16 -14.88
C LEU A 70 6.64 0.56 -15.67
N LYS A 71 6.92 0.08 -16.87
CA LYS A 71 7.81 0.76 -17.82
C LYS A 71 7.19 0.78 -19.21
N THR A 72 6.98 1.97 -19.73
CA THR A 72 6.52 2.18 -21.12
C THR A 72 7.68 2.64 -22.00
N TYR A 73 7.57 2.40 -23.29
CA TYR A 73 8.66 2.57 -24.24
C TYR A 73 8.33 3.60 -25.31
N GLY A 74 9.30 4.44 -25.63
CA GLY A 74 9.39 5.33 -26.78
C GLY A 74 10.41 4.80 -27.80
N PRO A 75 11.15 5.64 -28.52
CA PRO A 75 12.26 5.23 -29.39
C PRO A 75 13.36 4.52 -28.59
N ILE A 76 14.20 3.72 -29.23
CA ILE A 76 15.26 2.92 -28.56
C ILE A 76 16.27 3.78 -27.81
N VAL A 77 16.52 4.97 -28.31
CA VAL A 77 17.33 6.04 -27.68
C VAL A 77 16.57 7.35 -27.76
N PRO A 78 16.77 8.28 -26.83
CA PRO A 78 16.11 9.58 -26.88
C PRO A 78 16.37 10.28 -28.24
N GLN A 79 15.34 10.89 -28.81
CA GLN A 79 15.41 11.56 -30.09
C GLN A 79 15.21 13.07 -29.91
N HIS A 80 15.86 13.88 -30.76
CA HIS A 80 15.65 15.32 -30.75
C HIS A 80 14.18 15.66 -31.08
N SER A 81 13.48 16.36 -30.21
CA SER A 81 12.04 16.62 -30.37
C SER A 81 11.72 17.58 -31.52
N GLY A 82 12.65 18.45 -31.88
CA GLY A 82 12.50 19.31 -33.06
C GLY A 82 12.48 18.57 -34.41
N HIS A 83 13.07 17.37 -34.46
CA HIS A 83 13.06 16.52 -35.65
C HIS A 83 12.03 15.39 -35.59
N PHE A 84 11.80 14.83 -34.38
CA PHE A 84 10.98 13.62 -34.18
C PHE A 84 9.77 13.84 -33.29
N GLY A 85 9.50 15.07 -32.82
CA GLY A 85 8.23 15.42 -32.18
C GLY A 85 7.07 15.18 -33.15
N ASN A 86 5.92 14.72 -32.64
CA ASN A 86 4.76 14.29 -33.44
C ASN A 86 4.99 13.05 -34.34
N TYR A 87 6.21 12.51 -34.39
CA TYR A 87 6.53 11.32 -35.17
C TYR A 87 6.91 10.13 -34.28
N ALA A 88 7.91 10.31 -33.41
CA ALA A 88 8.30 9.26 -32.47
C ALA A 88 7.29 9.19 -31.28
N PRO A 89 6.83 8.00 -30.91
CA PRO A 89 5.89 7.84 -29.80
C PRO A 89 6.55 8.24 -28.47
N ASN A 90 5.86 9.09 -27.71
CA ASN A 90 6.33 9.53 -26.40
C ASN A 90 5.84 8.58 -25.29
N PRO A 91 6.75 7.95 -24.52
CA PRO A 91 6.39 6.98 -23.49
C PRO A 91 5.68 7.62 -22.28
N VAL A 92 5.87 8.93 -22.05
CA VAL A 92 5.20 9.64 -20.94
C VAL A 92 3.69 9.67 -21.15
N PHE A 93 3.22 10.01 -22.36
CA PHE A 93 1.78 9.98 -22.65
C PHE A 93 1.19 8.57 -22.59
N ARG A 94 1.97 7.55 -22.95
CA ARG A 94 1.54 6.14 -22.77
C ARG A 94 1.37 5.80 -21.31
N MET A 95 2.33 6.17 -20.45
CA MET A 95 2.24 5.96 -19.00
C MET A 95 1.08 6.76 -18.40
N SER A 96 0.92 8.03 -18.76
CA SER A 96 -0.19 8.86 -18.28
C SER A 96 -1.56 8.26 -18.61
N ASN A 97 -1.72 7.71 -19.82
CA ASN A 97 -2.95 7.02 -20.22
C ASN A 97 -3.23 5.78 -19.36
N ILE A 98 -2.21 4.99 -19.04
CA ILE A 98 -2.35 3.83 -18.18
C ILE A 98 -2.78 4.29 -16.78
N LEU A 99 -2.04 5.22 -16.17
CA LEU A 99 -2.30 5.66 -14.80
C LEU A 99 -3.67 6.35 -14.66
N SER A 100 -4.03 7.25 -15.59
CA SER A 100 -5.33 7.95 -15.55
C SER A 100 -6.53 7.03 -15.80
N SER A 101 -6.32 5.88 -16.45
CA SER A 101 -7.38 4.88 -16.64
C SER A 101 -7.64 4.04 -15.39
N MET A 102 -6.66 3.94 -14.47
CA MET A 102 -6.76 3.10 -13.28
C MET A 102 -7.54 3.75 -12.15
N LYS A 103 -7.55 5.08 -12.07
CA LYS A 103 -8.14 5.85 -10.99
C LYS A 103 -8.90 7.04 -11.56
N ASP A 104 -10.03 7.41 -10.97
CA ASP A 104 -10.76 8.61 -11.39
C ASP A 104 -10.26 9.86 -10.64
N GLU A 105 -10.89 11.00 -10.93
CA GLU A 105 -10.56 12.29 -10.33
C GLU A 105 -10.90 12.37 -8.83
N ASN A 106 -11.76 11.48 -8.34
CA ASN A 106 -12.13 11.37 -6.94
C ASN A 106 -11.27 10.37 -6.16
N GLY A 107 -10.26 9.76 -6.82
CA GLY A 107 -9.38 8.79 -6.20
C GLY A 107 -9.90 7.34 -6.18
N ILE A 108 -11.06 7.09 -6.78
CA ILE A 108 -11.65 5.73 -6.82
C ILE A 108 -10.97 4.90 -7.91
N VAL A 109 -10.52 3.70 -7.56
CA VAL A 109 -9.91 2.77 -8.52
C VAL A 109 -10.97 2.19 -9.45
N LYS A 110 -10.79 2.38 -10.76
CA LYS A 110 -11.73 1.98 -11.83
C LYS A 110 -11.46 0.59 -12.39
N ILE A 111 -10.47 -0.11 -11.89
CA ILE A 111 -10.14 -1.46 -12.31
C ILE A 111 -11.25 -2.40 -11.83
N LYS A 112 -11.91 -3.07 -12.77
CA LYS A 112 -13.03 -3.95 -12.43
C LYS A 112 -12.61 -5.06 -11.47
N GLY A 113 -13.35 -5.21 -10.37
CA GLY A 113 -13.08 -6.21 -9.33
C GLY A 113 -12.02 -5.81 -8.31
N TYR A 114 -11.48 -4.58 -8.37
CA TYR A 114 -10.42 -4.13 -7.46
C TYR A 114 -10.85 -4.13 -5.98
N TYR A 115 -12.09 -3.78 -5.72
CA TYR A 115 -12.70 -3.72 -4.38
C TYR A 115 -13.59 -4.93 -4.07
N ASP A 116 -13.59 -5.98 -4.93
CA ASP A 116 -14.43 -7.16 -4.71
C ASP A 116 -14.05 -7.87 -3.39
N GLY A 117 -15.07 -8.22 -2.62
CA GLY A 117 -14.92 -8.91 -1.33
C GLY A 117 -14.81 -7.98 -0.13
N ILE A 118 -14.66 -6.67 -0.33
CA ILE A 118 -14.69 -5.70 0.76
C ILE A 118 -16.12 -5.56 1.27
N ASN A 119 -16.31 -5.84 2.54
CA ASN A 119 -17.61 -5.71 3.20
C ASN A 119 -17.41 -5.09 4.59
N ILE A 120 -17.72 -3.81 4.71
CA ILE A 120 -17.68 -3.08 5.98
C ILE A 120 -19.08 -3.19 6.61
N THR A 121 -19.22 -4.08 7.59
CA THR A 121 -20.48 -4.29 8.32
C THR A 121 -20.82 -3.09 9.19
N ASP A 122 -22.08 -2.97 9.62
CA ASP A 122 -22.50 -1.89 10.52
C ASP A 122 -21.76 -1.96 11.87
N GLU A 123 -21.47 -3.17 12.37
CA GLU A 123 -20.65 -3.36 13.56
C GLU A 123 -19.22 -2.79 13.37
N VAL A 124 -18.58 -3.08 12.23
CA VAL A 124 -17.25 -2.53 11.91
C VAL A 124 -17.32 -1.01 11.81
N LYS A 125 -18.37 -0.44 11.19
CA LYS A 125 -18.55 1.02 11.13
C LYS A 125 -18.64 1.65 12.51
N GLU A 126 -19.38 1.05 13.45
CA GLU A 126 -19.47 1.57 14.82
C GLU A 126 -18.08 1.68 15.47
N TYR A 127 -17.20 0.71 15.25
CA TYR A 127 -15.82 0.79 15.73
C TYR A 127 -14.99 1.87 15.02
N LEU A 128 -15.11 1.99 13.69
CA LEU A 128 -14.39 3.01 12.92
C LEU A 128 -14.83 4.42 13.31
N ASP A 129 -16.14 4.62 13.51
CA ASP A 129 -16.71 5.91 13.91
C ASP A 129 -16.36 6.30 15.36
N ALA A 130 -16.01 5.33 16.21
CA ALA A 130 -15.55 5.57 17.57
C ALA A 130 -14.11 6.11 17.64
N VAL A 131 -13.35 6.02 16.55
CA VAL A 131 -11.97 6.56 16.49
C VAL A 131 -12.04 8.09 16.49
N PRO A 132 -11.39 8.77 17.45
CA PRO A 132 -11.52 10.22 17.59
C PRO A 132 -10.60 10.99 16.62
N ASP A 133 -10.66 10.70 15.33
CA ASP A 133 -9.94 11.43 14.30
C ASP A 133 -10.52 12.83 14.13
N ASN A 134 -9.65 13.81 13.99
CA ASN A 134 -10.01 15.14 13.54
C ASN A 134 -9.57 15.33 12.09
N GLU A 135 -10.45 14.95 11.15
CA GLU A 135 -10.11 15.02 9.72
C GLU A 135 -9.85 16.44 9.23
N ASP A 136 -10.45 17.45 9.85
CA ASP A 136 -10.17 18.84 9.49
C ASP A 136 -8.75 19.24 9.91
N GLU A 137 -8.31 18.85 11.10
CA GLU A 137 -6.93 19.04 11.54
C GLU A 137 -5.94 18.24 10.70
N MET A 138 -6.31 17.03 10.27
CA MET A 138 -5.48 16.21 9.37
C MET A 138 -5.31 16.90 8.01
N LYS A 139 -6.38 17.44 7.43
CA LYS A 139 -6.34 18.22 6.17
C LYS A 139 -5.49 19.47 6.31
N ASP A 140 -5.65 20.19 7.41
CA ASP A 140 -4.87 21.41 7.71
C ASP A 140 -3.38 21.10 7.85
N LYS A 141 -3.02 20.03 8.56
CA LYS A 141 -1.61 19.61 8.70
C LYS A 141 -0.96 19.15 7.39
N MET A 142 -1.73 18.53 6.51
CA MET A 142 -1.26 18.05 5.21
C MET A 142 -1.44 19.08 4.08
N GLU A 143 -2.06 20.24 4.38
CA GLU A 143 -2.26 21.34 3.45
C GLU A 143 -3.00 20.94 2.16
N PHE A 144 -4.06 20.12 2.27
CA PHE A 144 -4.96 19.82 1.16
C PHE A 144 -6.43 20.07 1.52
N LYS A 145 -7.22 20.42 0.52
CA LYS A 145 -8.63 20.81 0.73
C LYS A 145 -9.58 19.61 0.79
N THR A 146 -9.44 18.68 -0.13
CA THR A 146 -10.42 17.62 -0.34
C THR A 146 -9.70 16.26 -0.40
N PRO A 147 -10.05 15.29 0.47
CA PRO A 147 -9.51 13.93 0.40
C PRO A 147 -10.07 13.18 -0.82
N GLU A 148 -9.45 12.04 -1.14
CA GLU A 148 -10.03 11.09 -2.07
C GLU A 148 -11.34 10.52 -1.48
N SER A 149 -12.29 10.16 -2.35
CA SER A 149 -13.64 9.73 -1.95
C SER A 149 -13.78 8.21 -1.83
N VAL A 150 -12.74 7.53 -1.34
CA VAL A 150 -12.80 6.10 -1.04
C VAL A 150 -13.28 5.96 0.41
N GLY A 151 -14.49 5.36 0.59
CA GLY A 151 -15.13 5.35 1.91
C GLY A 151 -15.73 6.72 2.31
N ASN A 152 -16.33 6.78 3.49
CA ASN A 152 -17.00 7.97 4.00
C ASN A 152 -16.18 8.74 5.06
N SER A 153 -15.10 8.14 5.56
CA SER A 153 -14.18 8.70 6.54
C SER A 153 -12.77 8.22 6.29
N TYR A 154 -11.79 8.82 6.97
CA TYR A 154 -10.41 8.36 6.95
C TYR A 154 -10.30 6.89 7.38
N GLN A 155 -10.96 6.53 8.48
CA GLN A 155 -10.93 5.15 8.98
C GLN A 155 -11.58 4.17 8.00
N GLU A 156 -12.67 4.55 7.36
CA GLU A 156 -13.29 3.71 6.32
C GLU A 156 -12.39 3.60 5.09
N ALA A 157 -11.76 4.70 4.65
CA ALA A 157 -10.88 4.72 3.48
C ALA A 157 -9.71 3.73 3.58
N ILE A 158 -9.13 3.56 4.77
CA ILE A 158 -8.02 2.63 4.98
C ILE A 158 -8.45 1.15 5.04
N GLN A 159 -9.75 0.85 5.07
CA GLN A 159 -10.30 -0.50 4.94
C GLN A 159 -10.37 -0.98 3.48
N TYR A 160 -10.02 -0.14 2.52
CA TYR A 160 -9.94 -0.50 1.10
C TYR A 160 -8.49 -0.65 0.65
N PRO A 161 -8.21 -1.53 -0.34
CA PRO A 161 -6.88 -1.58 -0.94
C PRO A 161 -6.59 -0.26 -1.65
N SER A 162 -5.42 0.33 -1.40
CA SER A 162 -5.01 1.54 -2.09
C SER A 162 -4.30 1.22 -3.41
N LEU A 163 -4.30 2.17 -4.34
CA LEU A 163 -3.43 2.19 -5.51
C LEU A 163 -2.76 3.55 -5.54
N ASN A 164 -1.48 3.60 -5.23
CA ASN A 164 -0.73 4.83 -5.06
C ASN A 164 0.50 4.86 -5.96
N VAL A 165 0.66 5.93 -6.75
CA VAL A 165 1.87 6.16 -7.55
C VAL A 165 2.88 6.90 -6.68
N ARG A 166 3.88 6.17 -6.16
CA ARG A 166 4.92 6.73 -5.29
C ARG A 166 6.09 7.36 -6.04
N GLY A 167 6.17 7.16 -7.35
CA GLY A 167 7.20 7.77 -8.17
C GLY A 167 6.95 7.58 -9.66
N ILE A 168 7.34 8.59 -10.43
CA ILE A 168 7.34 8.53 -11.90
C ILE A 168 8.59 9.24 -12.42
N ARG A 169 9.24 8.66 -13.44
CA ARG A 169 10.46 9.21 -14.03
C ARG A 169 10.49 9.01 -15.54
N SER A 170 10.83 10.09 -16.25
CA SER A 170 11.17 10.07 -17.68
C SER A 170 11.97 11.32 -18.06
N GLY A 171 12.96 11.19 -18.91
CA GLY A 171 13.79 12.31 -19.33
C GLY A 171 14.46 13.05 -18.16
N TRP A 172 14.61 14.37 -18.32
CA TRP A 172 15.21 15.27 -17.32
C TRP A 172 14.34 16.51 -17.13
N VAL A 173 14.39 17.11 -15.95
CA VAL A 173 13.61 18.29 -15.57
C VAL A 173 14.51 19.37 -14.94
N GLY A 174 13.97 20.59 -14.78
CA GLY A 174 14.71 21.71 -14.19
C GLY A 174 15.91 22.13 -15.03
N SER A 175 17.05 22.36 -14.38
CA SER A 175 18.29 22.79 -15.05
C SER A 175 18.89 21.76 -16.01
N GLU A 176 18.49 20.50 -15.91
CA GLU A 176 18.99 19.41 -16.76
C GLU A 176 18.08 19.12 -17.95
N VAL A 177 17.00 19.89 -18.13
CA VAL A 177 16.03 19.67 -19.22
C VAL A 177 16.69 19.63 -20.59
N ARG A 178 16.24 18.72 -21.44
CA ARG A 178 16.75 18.56 -22.82
C ARG A 178 15.58 18.50 -23.80
N THR A 179 15.84 18.94 -25.03
CA THR A 179 14.85 18.97 -26.11
C THR A 179 14.74 17.59 -26.77
N ILE A 180 14.05 16.65 -26.10
CA ILE A 180 14.00 15.25 -26.53
C ILE A 180 12.58 14.67 -26.51
N VAL A 181 12.37 13.59 -27.30
CA VAL A 181 11.37 12.56 -27.08
C VAL A 181 12.08 11.46 -26.26
N PRO A 182 11.65 11.17 -25.02
CA PRO A 182 12.32 10.18 -24.18
C PRO A 182 12.20 8.76 -24.73
N SER A 183 13.13 7.87 -24.32
CA SER A 183 13.11 6.46 -24.71
C SER A 183 12.20 5.61 -23.83
N GLU A 184 11.95 6.02 -22.59
CA GLU A 184 11.17 5.26 -21.62
C GLU A 184 10.51 6.17 -20.58
N CYS A 185 9.47 5.65 -19.94
CA CYS A 185 8.87 6.20 -18.72
C CYS A 185 8.65 5.07 -17.73
N ILE A 186 9.07 5.28 -16.48
CA ILE A 186 8.94 4.31 -15.37
C ILE A 186 8.02 4.89 -14.32
N ALA A 187 7.08 4.10 -13.83
CA ALA A 187 6.24 4.42 -12.68
C ALA A 187 6.38 3.32 -11.63
N GLU A 188 6.52 3.75 -10.37
CA GLU A 188 6.51 2.90 -9.19
C GLU A 188 5.18 3.07 -8.47
N ILE A 189 4.50 1.95 -8.25
CA ILE A 189 3.18 1.91 -7.62
C ILE A 189 3.29 1.03 -6.38
N ASP A 190 2.72 1.47 -5.27
CA ASP A 190 2.43 0.63 -4.12
C ASP A 190 0.93 0.41 -3.97
N VAL A 191 0.60 -0.79 -3.54
CA VAL A 191 -0.77 -1.21 -3.22
C VAL A 191 -0.79 -1.66 -1.77
N ARG A 192 -1.53 -0.95 -0.93
CA ARG A 192 -1.82 -1.44 0.43
C ARG A 192 -2.93 -2.47 0.33
N LEU A 193 -2.68 -3.64 0.93
CA LEU A 193 -3.63 -4.75 0.94
C LEU A 193 -4.44 -4.70 2.23
N VAL A 194 -5.68 -5.13 2.16
CA VAL A 194 -6.53 -5.40 3.33
C VAL A 194 -6.78 -6.90 3.41
N ILE A 195 -7.31 -7.40 4.52
CA ILE A 195 -7.43 -8.84 4.76
C ILE A 195 -8.27 -9.57 3.69
N GLU A 196 -9.24 -8.88 3.11
CA GLU A 196 -10.11 -9.42 2.04
C GLU A 196 -9.43 -9.46 0.67
N THR A 197 -8.21 -8.91 0.53
CA THR A 197 -7.52 -8.80 -0.75
C THR A 197 -6.33 -9.74 -0.88
N ASP A 198 -6.27 -10.43 -2.02
CA ASP A 198 -5.09 -11.17 -2.46
C ASP A 198 -4.25 -10.28 -3.38
N GLY A 199 -3.01 -9.99 -2.97
CA GLY A 199 -2.11 -9.12 -3.73
C GLY A 199 -1.79 -9.65 -5.13
N TYR A 200 -1.70 -10.96 -5.30
CA TYR A 200 -1.47 -11.58 -6.62
C TYR A 200 -2.69 -11.42 -7.52
N LYS A 201 -3.90 -11.60 -6.98
CA LYS A 201 -5.14 -11.35 -7.70
C LYS A 201 -5.26 -9.88 -8.14
N LEU A 202 -4.91 -8.95 -7.27
CA LEU A 202 -4.90 -7.52 -7.63
C LEU A 202 -3.88 -7.21 -8.74
N HIS A 203 -2.69 -7.81 -8.71
CA HIS A 203 -1.72 -7.69 -9.79
C HIS A 203 -2.29 -8.17 -11.13
N ASP A 204 -2.97 -9.31 -11.13
CA ASP A 204 -3.62 -9.85 -12.34
C ASP A 204 -4.75 -8.94 -12.86
N LEU A 205 -5.54 -8.34 -11.97
CA LEU A 205 -6.58 -7.38 -12.36
C LEU A 205 -5.96 -6.13 -13.01
N ILE A 206 -4.90 -5.58 -12.42
CA ILE A 206 -4.17 -4.43 -12.95
C ILE A 206 -3.58 -4.78 -14.32
N LYS A 207 -2.96 -5.94 -14.45
CA LYS A 207 -2.39 -6.42 -15.71
C LYS A 207 -3.45 -6.54 -16.80
N LYS A 208 -4.58 -7.20 -16.52
CA LYS A 208 -5.70 -7.34 -17.44
C LYS A 208 -6.30 -5.98 -17.83
N HIS A 209 -6.36 -5.04 -16.88
CA HIS A 209 -6.80 -3.68 -17.18
C HIS A 209 -5.87 -3.01 -18.20
N ILE A 210 -4.57 -3.11 -18.03
CA ILE A 210 -3.56 -2.57 -18.97
C ILE A 210 -3.69 -3.25 -20.35
N GLU A 211 -3.87 -4.56 -20.36
CA GLU A 211 -4.11 -5.33 -21.62
C GLU A 211 -5.38 -4.87 -22.34
N SER A 212 -6.45 -4.55 -21.60
CA SER A 212 -7.69 -4.03 -22.16
C SER A 212 -7.55 -2.67 -22.86
N LEU A 213 -6.50 -1.90 -22.53
CA LEU A 213 -6.15 -0.66 -23.21
C LEU A 213 -5.35 -0.89 -24.51
N GLY A 214 -5.14 -2.15 -24.89
CA GLY A 214 -4.41 -2.57 -26.08
C GLY A 214 -2.88 -2.62 -25.89
N TYR A 215 -2.39 -2.69 -24.68
CA TYR A 215 -0.96 -2.90 -24.40
C TYR A 215 -0.60 -4.39 -24.39
N ILE A 216 0.55 -4.71 -24.93
CA ILE A 216 1.22 -5.99 -24.71
C ILE A 216 2.01 -5.88 -23.41
N VAL A 217 1.64 -6.71 -22.44
CA VAL A 217 2.29 -6.76 -21.13
C VAL A 217 3.39 -7.84 -21.14
N THR A 218 4.58 -7.50 -20.69
CA THR A 218 5.74 -8.39 -20.59
C THR A 218 6.45 -8.21 -19.25
N ASP A 219 7.12 -9.24 -18.77
CA ASP A 219 7.98 -9.20 -17.59
C ASP A 219 9.46 -8.91 -17.91
N LYS A 220 9.82 -8.94 -19.21
CA LYS A 220 11.17 -8.74 -19.73
C LYS A 220 11.28 -7.47 -20.57
N GLU A 221 12.52 -7.02 -20.80
CA GLU A 221 12.76 -5.98 -21.79
C GLU A 221 12.33 -6.46 -23.18
N PRO A 222 11.55 -5.66 -23.93
CA PRO A 222 11.07 -6.07 -25.25
C PRO A 222 12.22 -6.19 -26.26
N SER A 223 12.23 -7.29 -26.99
CA SER A 223 13.17 -7.49 -28.10
C SER A 223 12.91 -6.50 -29.24
N LYS A 224 13.86 -6.37 -30.16
CA LYS A 224 13.69 -5.55 -31.37
C LYS A 224 12.47 -5.98 -32.19
N GLU A 225 12.27 -7.28 -32.37
CA GLU A 225 11.13 -7.85 -33.10
C GLU A 225 9.81 -7.49 -32.41
N MET A 226 9.75 -7.58 -31.10
CA MET A 226 8.58 -7.21 -30.31
C MET A 226 8.26 -5.72 -30.47
N ARG A 227 9.27 -4.85 -30.38
CA ARG A 227 9.13 -3.40 -30.53
C ARG A 227 8.66 -2.99 -31.95
N LEU A 228 9.06 -3.73 -32.97
CA LEU A 228 8.65 -3.49 -34.37
C LEU A 228 7.28 -4.08 -34.70
N LYS A 229 6.83 -5.07 -33.91
CA LYS A 229 5.54 -5.75 -34.12
C LYS A 229 4.38 -5.07 -33.39
N TYR A 230 4.62 -4.51 -32.22
CA TYR A 230 3.58 -4.00 -31.34
C TYR A 230 3.80 -2.50 -31.02
N ASP A 231 2.75 -1.71 -31.20
CA ASP A 231 2.78 -0.26 -30.94
C ASP A 231 2.85 0.09 -29.46
N LYS A 232 2.13 -0.66 -28.63
CA LYS A 232 1.98 -0.41 -27.21
C LYS A 232 2.53 -1.57 -26.41
N ILE A 233 3.65 -1.36 -25.76
CA ILE A 233 4.29 -2.36 -24.90
C ILE A 233 4.49 -1.75 -23.52
N VAL A 234 4.23 -2.52 -22.48
CA VAL A 234 4.55 -2.17 -21.11
C VAL A 234 5.24 -3.35 -20.42
N LYS A 235 6.35 -3.07 -19.76
CA LYS A 235 6.95 -4.02 -18.85
C LYS A 235 6.28 -3.87 -17.48
N PHE A 236 5.86 -4.99 -16.92
CA PHE A 236 5.14 -5.09 -15.67
C PHE A 236 5.89 -6.04 -14.73
N ASN A 237 6.46 -5.52 -13.68
CA ASN A 237 7.05 -6.29 -12.61
C ASN A 237 6.28 -6.03 -11.31
N SER A 238 6.03 -7.05 -10.54
CA SER A 238 5.30 -6.90 -9.28
C SER A 238 5.82 -7.84 -8.20
N LYS A 239 5.63 -7.45 -6.95
CA LYS A 239 6.04 -8.22 -5.77
C LYS A 239 5.03 -7.99 -4.65
N VAL A 240 4.52 -9.07 -4.07
CA VAL A 240 3.84 -9.03 -2.77
C VAL A 240 4.91 -9.15 -1.70
N SER A 241 5.05 -8.14 -0.84
CA SER A 241 6.03 -8.15 0.25
C SER A 241 5.50 -8.94 1.43
N TYR A 242 4.28 -8.63 1.87
CA TYR A 242 3.56 -9.40 2.89
C TYR A 242 2.04 -9.14 2.78
N PRO A 243 1.21 -10.12 3.16
CA PRO A 243 -0.24 -9.97 3.20
C PRO A 243 -0.67 -9.08 4.37
N ALA A 244 -1.92 -8.62 4.34
CA ALA A 244 -2.58 -8.05 5.52
C ALA A 244 -2.90 -9.14 6.53
N PHE A 245 -3.01 -8.75 7.81
CA PHE A 245 -3.58 -9.60 8.83
C PHE A 245 -4.52 -8.80 9.75
N ARG A 246 -5.47 -9.51 10.35
CA ARG A 246 -6.41 -8.94 11.32
C ARG A 246 -6.69 -9.94 12.43
N THR A 247 -6.61 -9.50 13.67
CA THR A 247 -7.07 -10.25 14.83
C THR A 247 -8.55 -9.92 15.05
N ASP A 248 -9.36 -10.95 15.30
CA ASP A 248 -10.76 -10.75 15.65
C ASP A 248 -10.87 -10.01 16.99
N ILE A 249 -11.54 -8.87 16.98
CA ILE A 249 -11.74 -8.03 18.15
C ILE A 249 -12.54 -8.76 19.24
N ASN A 250 -13.45 -9.65 18.85
CA ASN A 250 -14.31 -10.43 19.76
C ASN A 250 -13.62 -11.71 20.24
N SER A 251 -12.39 -12.01 19.79
CA SER A 251 -11.60 -13.12 20.33
C SER A 251 -11.16 -12.85 21.78
N GLU A 252 -10.78 -13.90 22.50
CA GLU A 252 -10.21 -13.75 23.85
C GLU A 252 -9.02 -12.79 23.88
N LEU A 253 -8.16 -12.86 22.82
CA LEU A 253 -7.04 -11.97 22.67
C LEU A 253 -7.48 -10.52 22.36
N GLY A 254 -8.58 -10.33 21.65
CA GLY A 254 -9.14 -9.00 21.37
C GLY A 254 -9.75 -8.37 22.63
N ILE A 255 -10.53 -9.14 23.38
CA ILE A 255 -11.23 -8.67 24.59
C ILE A 255 -10.24 -8.40 25.75
N TRP A 256 -9.19 -9.22 25.89
CA TRP A 256 -8.26 -9.12 27.01
C TRP A 256 -7.60 -7.74 27.18
N PRO A 257 -6.98 -7.12 26.16
CA PRO A 257 -6.41 -5.78 26.30
C PRO A 257 -7.47 -4.72 26.59
N VAL A 258 -8.66 -4.84 25.98
CA VAL A 258 -9.78 -3.91 26.17
C VAL A 258 -10.28 -3.98 27.62
N SER A 259 -10.36 -5.17 28.24
CA SER A 259 -10.82 -5.32 29.62
C SER A 259 -9.90 -4.67 30.65
N TYR A 260 -8.60 -4.59 30.37
CA TYR A 260 -7.62 -3.90 31.22
C TYR A 260 -7.53 -2.39 30.99
N THR A 261 -8.06 -1.90 29.83
CA THR A 261 -8.16 -0.48 29.54
C THR A 261 -9.46 0.16 30.02
N HIS A 262 -10.26 -0.53 30.83
CA HIS A 262 -11.52 -0.03 31.44
C HIS A 262 -11.41 1.27 32.23
N LEU A 263 -10.26 1.84 32.31
CA LEU A 263 -10.05 3.21 32.76
C LEU A 263 -10.01 4.16 31.55
N THR A 264 -11.17 4.39 30.91
CA THR A 264 -11.45 5.59 30.11
C THR A 264 -10.69 5.77 28.77
N LEU A 265 -10.41 4.70 28.03
CA LEU A 265 -9.75 4.88 26.73
C LEU A 265 -10.65 4.41 25.58
N PRO A 266 -10.96 5.29 24.61
CA PRO A 266 -11.51 4.80 23.37
C PRO A 266 -10.48 3.84 22.74
N THR A 267 -10.87 2.60 22.58
CA THR A 267 -10.06 1.62 21.85
C THR A 267 -10.18 1.96 20.39
N ILE A 268 -9.08 2.36 19.79
CA ILE A 268 -9.03 2.66 18.37
C ILE A 268 -8.81 1.37 17.62
N LEU A 269 -9.78 1.00 16.81
CA LEU A 269 -9.69 -0.09 15.85
C LEU A 269 -9.02 0.45 14.59
N LEU A 270 -7.73 0.21 14.44
CA LEU A 270 -7.07 0.34 13.16
C LEU A 270 -6.92 -1.05 12.54
N VAL A 271 -7.42 -1.22 11.36
CA VAL A 271 -7.31 -2.43 10.56
C VAL A 271 -6.23 -2.27 9.51
#